data_9fd2efd4007e6b8d78080aef08bb6f4e
#
_entry.id   9fd2efd4007e6b8d78080aef08bb6f4e
#
_cell.length_a   1.000
_cell.length_b   1.000
_cell.length_c   1.000
_cell.angle_alpha   90.00
_cell.angle_beta   90.00
_cell.angle_gamma   90.00
#
_symmetry.space_group_name_H-M   'P 1'
#
loop_
_entity.id
_entity.type
_entity.pdbx_description
1 polymer ?
#
loop_
_entity_poly.entity_id
_entity_poly.type
_entity_poly.pdbx_seq_one_letter_code
_entity_poly.pdbx_strand_id
1 'polypeptide(L)'
;HLTGLYSDGGVHSHSDHLHLILDYLKKTSLSKICLHLFTDGRDCSPKDSYNQIAKLISYIDGSNISIASVSGRYYSMDRDNRWERIKLSYDAMVNGIGIKSRDILSSIKQSYNEGMTDEFIKPIVCTKDDDEPISKIKNDDVVFCFNYRSDRMRQISKVLTQEDNDAFDMKKLNLKYLTLTQYDQSFSNVSVLYSKENIKNTLGEVLSNNSKKQLRIAETEKYPHVTFFFSGGREKEFDLEKRILCPSPKVATYDLKPEMSAQGV
;
A
#
# COMPACT_ATOMS: atom_id res chain seq x y z
N HIS A 1 -6.12 3.49 -13.60
CA HIS A 1 -6.39 3.09 -12.21
C HIS A 1 -5.47 3.86 -11.26
N LEU A 2 -6.03 4.36 -10.15
CA LEU A 2 -5.27 4.96 -9.06
C LEU A 2 -5.44 4.05 -7.83
N THR A 3 -4.34 3.68 -7.18
CA THR A 3 -4.37 2.82 -6.00
C THR A 3 -3.47 3.36 -4.89
N GLY A 4 -3.91 3.23 -3.65
CA GLY A 4 -3.13 3.66 -2.49
C GLY A 4 -3.96 3.95 -1.26
N LEU A 5 -3.28 4.33 -0.19
CA LEU A 5 -3.88 4.66 1.09
C LEU A 5 -4.56 6.03 1.01
N TYR A 6 -5.88 6.07 1.19
CA TYR A 6 -6.63 7.32 1.26
C TYR A 6 -6.74 7.75 2.73
N SER A 7 -5.87 8.63 3.12
CA SER A 7 -5.65 9.04 4.52
C SER A 7 -5.12 10.47 4.59
N ASP A 8 -5.44 11.17 5.64
CA ASP A 8 -4.88 12.47 6.03
C ASP A 8 -3.75 12.36 7.07
N GLY A 9 -3.43 11.13 7.50
CA GLY A 9 -2.38 10.87 8.50
C GLY A 9 -0.96 11.20 8.06
N GLY A 10 -0.70 11.33 6.75
CA GLY A 10 0.58 11.83 6.21
C GLY A 10 1.78 10.90 6.42
N VAL A 11 1.58 9.62 6.71
CA VAL A 11 2.66 8.64 6.95
C VAL A 11 3.06 7.89 5.69
N HIS A 12 2.11 7.36 4.96
CA HIS A 12 2.33 6.60 3.73
C HIS A 12 1.91 7.35 2.47
N SER A 13 0.90 8.20 2.62
CA SER A 13 0.26 9.01 1.60
C SER A 13 -0.41 10.21 2.25
N HIS A 14 -0.96 11.10 1.46
CA HIS A 14 -1.84 12.16 1.94
C HIS A 14 -2.99 12.35 0.95
N SER A 15 -4.22 12.49 1.45
CA SER A 15 -5.43 12.67 0.63
C SER A 15 -5.33 13.85 -0.32
N ASP A 16 -4.69 14.96 0.10
CA ASP A 16 -4.50 16.14 -0.74
C ASP A 16 -3.68 15.82 -2.01
N HIS A 17 -2.70 14.91 -1.93
CA HIS A 17 -1.96 14.49 -3.13
C HIS A 17 -2.87 13.77 -4.12
N LEU A 18 -3.77 12.90 -3.64
CA LEU A 18 -4.77 12.27 -4.51
C LEU A 18 -5.67 13.35 -5.14
N HIS A 19 -6.18 14.30 -4.36
CA HIS A 19 -7.04 15.37 -4.87
C HIS A 19 -6.34 16.19 -5.96
N LEU A 20 -5.06 16.56 -5.77
CA LEU A 20 -4.26 17.25 -6.81
C LEU A 20 -4.12 16.42 -8.08
N ILE A 21 -3.89 15.10 -7.94
CA ILE A 21 -3.83 14.20 -9.09
C ILE A 21 -5.18 14.14 -9.80
N LEU A 22 -6.29 14.02 -9.07
CA LEU A 22 -7.64 14.00 -9.64
C LEU A 22 -7.99 15.32 -10.34
N ASP A 23 -7.61 16.47 -9.78
CA ASP A 23 -7.81 17.78 -10.41
C ASP A 23 -7.08 17.91 -11.75
N TYR A 24 -5.88 17.33 -11.82
CA TYR A 24 -5.14 17.27 -13.09
C TYR A 24 -5.84 16.32 -14.07
N LEU A 25 -6.21 15.13 -13.64
CA LEU A 25 -6.79 14.10 -14.48
C LEU A 25 -8.20 14.48 -15.00
N LYS A 26 -9.00 15.21 -14.24
CA LYS A 26 -10.29 15.77 -14.69
C LYS A 26 -10.15 16.67 -15.92
N LYS A 27 -8.96 17.26 -16.14
CA LYS A 27 -8.68 18.14 -17.29
C LYS A 27 -8.17 17.38 -18.51
N THR A 28 -7.98 16.07 -18.40
CA THR A 28 -7.48 15.23 -19.49
C THR A 28 -8.64 14.61 -20.29
N SER A 29 -8.33 14.06 -21.46
CA SER A 29 -9.28 13.32 -22.29
C SER A 29 -9.48 11.85 -21.88
N LEU A 30 -9.04 11.44 -20.70
CA LEU A 30 -9.26 10.09 -20.21
C LEU A 30 -10.76 9.82 -20.05
N SER A 31 -11.23 8.73 -20.64
CA SER A 31 -12.66 8.37 -20.62
C SER A 31 -13.12 7.77 -19.29
N LYS A 32 -12.20 7.17 -18.55
CA LYS A 32 -12.51 6.48 -17.30
C LYS A 32 -11.33 6.47 -16.35
N ILE A 33 -11.58 6.81 -15.09
CA ILE A 33 -10.60 6.80 -14.00
C ILE A 33 -11.19 5.99 -12.85
N CYS A 34 -10.48 4.98 -12.37
CA CYS A 34 -10.95 4.08 -11.33
C CYS A 34 -10.05 4.14 -10.10
N LEU A 35 -10.66 4.29 -8.94
CA LEU A 35 -9.98 4.38 -7.66
C LEU A 35 -10.07 3.04 -6.92
N HIS A 36 -8.92 2.54 -6.49
CA HIS A 36 -8.80 1.41 -5.57
C HIS A 36 -8.20 1.95 -4.27
N LEU A 37 -9.05 2.24 -3.30
CA LEU A 37 -8.68 2.94 -2.09
C LEU A 37 -8.35 1.97 -0.96
N PHE A 38 -7.27 2.25 -0.23
CA PHE A 38 -6.99 1.58 1.03
C PHE A 38 -7.39 2.49 2.18
N THR A 39 -8.11 1.95 3.18
CA THR A 39 -8.51 2.68 4.37
C THR A 39 -7.47 2.52 5.46
N ASP A 40 -7.30 3.54 6.30
CA ASP A 40 -6.18 3.66 7.25
C ASP A 40 -6.54 3.12 8.64
N GLY A 41 -7.09 3.94 9.51
CA GLY A 41 -7.45 3.59 10.89
C GLY A 41 -6.26 3.30 11.83
N ARG A 42 -5.02 3.55 11.37
CA ARG A 42 -3.79 3.34 12.15
C ARG A 42 -2.97 4.62 12.32
N ASP A 43 -2.80 5.38 11.24
CA ASP A 43 -2.07 6.64 11.23
C ASP A 43 -3.04 7.84 11.37
N CYS A 44 -4.34 7.56 11.40
CA CYS A 44 -5.44 8.49 11.65
C CYS A 44 -6.51 7.84 12.55
N SER A 45 -7.65 8.52 12.74
CA SER A 45 -8.76 7.98 13.55
C SER A 45 -9.21 6.60 13.04
N PRO A 46 -9.52 5.65 13.95
CA PRO A 46 -9.89 4.27 13.59
C PRO A 46 -11.18 4.12 12.77
N LYS A 47 -12.05 5.12 12.73
CA LYS A 47 -13.36 5.09 12.05
C LYS A 47 -13.67 6.41 11.35
N ASP A 48 -12.76 6.90 10.52
CA ASP A 48 -12.95 8.15 9.77
C ASP A 48 -13.15 7.96 8.27
N SER A 49 -12.86 6.75 7.75
CA SER A 49 -12.96 6.48 6.31
C SER A 49 -14.36 6.70 5.75
N TYR A 50 -15.41 6.50 6.55
CA TYR A 50 -16.78 6.83 6.14
C TYR A 50 -16.90 8.31 5.72
N ASN A 51 -16.44 9.22 6.58
CA ASN A 51 -16.51 10.66 6.33
C ASN A 51 -15.59 11.09 5.19
N GLN A 52 -14.37 10.55 5.15
CA GLN A 52 -13.41 10.85 4.11
C GLN A 52 -13.90 10.38 2.72
N ILE A 53 -14.43 9.16 2.62
CA ILE A 53 -14.95 8.61 1.36
C ILE A 53 -16.23 9.34 0.95
N ALA A 54 -17.11 9.73 1.88
CA ALA A 54 -18.29 10.54 1.56
C ALA A 54 -17.91 11.89 0.93
N LYS A 55 -16.89 12.57 1.47
CA LYS A 55 -16.34 13.81 0.88
C LYS A 55 -15.77 13.55 -0.51
N LEU A 56 -15.02 12.43 -0.69
CA LEU A 56 -14.46 12.08 -1.98
C LEU A 56 -15.55 11.79 -3.01
N ILE A 57 -16.61 11.07 -2.65
CA ILE A 57 -17.76 10.80 -3.54
C ILE A 57 -18.35 12.14 -4.03
N SER A 58 -18.62 13.06 -3.11
CA SER A 58 -19.12 14.40 -3.47
C SER A 58 -18.12 15.18 -4.35
N TYR A 59 -16.83 15.01 -4.13
CA TYR A 59 -15.79 15.68 -4.89
C TYR A 59 -15.65 15.15 -6.34
N ILE A 60 -15.91 13.87 -6.56
CA ILE A 60 -15.81 13.23 -7.89
C ILE A 60 -17.16 13.18 -8.62
N ASP A 61 -18.24 13.64 -8.00
CA ASP A 61 -19.59 13.62 -8.58
C ASP A 61 -19.63 14.36 -9.93
N GLY A 62 -20.40 13.82 -10.86
CA GLY A 62 -20.49 14.36 -12.23
C GLY A 62 -19.22 14.23 -13.07
N SER A 63 -18.16 13.55 -12.60
CA SER A 63 -16.92 13.32 -13.34
C SER A 63 -16.82 11.90 -13.93
N ASN A 64 -15.77 11.64 -14.69
CA ASN A 64 -15.43 10.31 -15.23
C ASN A 64 -14.66 9.42 -14.21
N ILE A 65 -14.65 9.79 -12.93
CA ILE A 65 -13.95 9.12 -11.85
C ILE A 65 -14.94 8.27 -11.06
N SER A 66 -14.56 7.03 -10.73
CA SER A 66 -15.38 6.10 -9.95
C SER A 66 -14.54 5.35 -8.93
N ILE A 67 -15.08 5.06 -7.75
CA ILE A 67 -14.46 4.14 -6.79
C ILE A 67 -14.78 2.71 -7.26
N ALA A 68 -13.75 1.92 -7.52
CA ALA A 68 -13.87 0.54 -7.98
C ALA A 68 -13.73 -0.47 -6.83
N SER A 69 -12.88 -0.19 -5.85
CA SER A 69 -12.76 -1.02 -4.66
C SER A 69 -12.26 -0.23 -3.44
N VAL A 70 -12.63 -0.72 -2.25
CA VAL A 70 -12.14 -0.21 -0.98
C VAL A 70 -11.69 -1.38 -0.11
N SER A 71 -10.54 -1.27 0.55
CA SER A 71 -9.96 -2.34 1.37
C SER A 71 -9.16 -1.76 2.52
N GLY A 72 -9.29 -2.31 3.71
CA GLY A 72 -8.45 -1.97 4.84
C GLY A 72 -6.97 -2.22 4.56
N ARG A 73 -6.10 -1.34 5.06
CA ARG A 73 -4.64 -1.43 4.88
C ARG A 73 -4.06 -2.73 5.41
N TYR A 74 -4.71 -3.40 6.35
CA TYR A 74 -4.34 -4.71 6.86
C TYR A 74 -4.21 -5.75 5.74
N TYR A 75 -5.04 -5.66 4.72
CA TYR A 75 -5.03 -6.55 3.56
C TYR A 75 -4.13 -6.02 2.44
N SER A 76 -4.20 -4.71 2.16
CA SER A 76 -3.58 -4.12 0.98
C SER A 76 -2.12 -3.74 1.18
N MET A 77 -1.69 -3.55 2.43
CA MET A 77 -0.41 -2.94 2.78
C MET A 77 0.38 -3.80 3.76
N ASP A 78 0.29 -5.12 3.62
CA ASP A 78 1.16 -6.03 4.38
C ASP A 78 2.62 -5.86 3.93
N ARG A 79 3.56 -6.08 4.86
CA ARG A 79 5.01 -6.06 4.61
C ARG A 79 5.75 -7.23 5.29
N ASP A 80 4.98 -8.18 5.84
CA ASP A 80 5.49 -9.33 6.61
C ASP A 80 5.29 -10.65 5.84
N ASN A 81 5.20 -10.58 4.50
CA ASN A 81 4.98 -11.72 3.60
C ASN A 81 3.75 -12.56 3.94
N ARG A 82 2.70 -11.93 4.45
CA ARG A 82 1.40 -12.55 4.66
C ARG A 82 0.57 -12.46 3.38
N TRP A 83 0.94 -13.30 2.44
CA TRP A 83 0.38 -13.30 1.09
C TRP A 83 -1.12 -13.58 1.07
N GLU A 84 -1.64 -14.30 2.06
CA GLU A 84 -3.08 -14.52 2.25
C GLU A 84 -3.86 -13.20 2.44
N ARG A 85 -3.25 -12.16 3.01
CA ARG A 85 -3.84 -10.83 3.14
C ARG A 85 -3.82 -10.09 1.80
N ILE A 86 -2.65 -10.06 1.18
CA ILE A 86 -2.44 -9.42 -0.13
C ILE A 86 -3.36 -10.04 -1.19
N LYS A 87 -3.56 -11.35 -1.16
CA LYS A 87 -4.47 -12.07 -2.06
C LYS A 87 -5.87 -11.47 -2.07
N LEU A 88 -6.44 -11.20 -0.89
CA LEU A 88 -7.79 -10.64 -0.80
C LEU A 88 -7.90 -9.26 -1.47
N SER A 89 -6.90 -8.41 -1.28
CA SER A 89 -6.86 -7.09 -1.92
C SER A 89 -6.59 -7.19 -3.43
N TYR A 90 -5.67 -8.07 -3.83
CA TYR A 90 -5.41 -8.39 -5.23
C TYR A 90 -6.70 -8.86 -5.93
N ASP A 91 -7.42 -9.80 -5.32
CA ASP A 91 -8.67 -10.33 -5.87
C ASP A 91 -9.73 -9.24 -6.08
N ALA A 92 -9.85 -8.32 -5.14
CA ALA A 92 -10.80 -7.22 -5.29
C ALA A 92 -10.44 -6.30 -6.47
N MET A 93 -9.15 -6.03 -6.68
CA MET A 93 -8.68 -5.13 -7.73
C MET A 93 -8.63 -5.80 -9.12
N VAL A 94 -8.20 -7.06 -9.19
CA VAL A 94 -7.92 -7.76 -10.46
C VAL A 94 -9.06 -8.70 -10.85
N ASN A 95 -9.55 -9.48 -9.91
CA ASN A 95 -10.56 -10.51 -10.19
C ASN A 95 -12.00 -10.03 -9.95
N GLY A 96 -12.18 -8.91 -9.22
CA GLY A 96 -13.50 -8.40 -8.84
C GLY A 96 -14.17 -9.31 -7.78
N ILE A 97 -13.36 -9.98 -6.96
CA ILE A 97 -13.79 -10.87 -5.89
C ILE A 97 -13.64 -10.17 -4.55
N GLY A 98 -14.73 -10.02 -3.81
CA GLY A 98 -14.81 -9.35 -2.52
C GLY A 98 -16.26 -9.17 -2.09
N ILE A 99 -16.50 -8.38 -1.07
CA ILE A 99 -17.84 -7.98 -0.66
C ILE A 99 -18.41 -7.06 -1.75
N LYS A 100 -19.43 -7.50 -2.46
CA LYS A 100 -20.06 -6.69 -3.49
C LYS A 100 -20.90 -5.57 -2.88
N SER A 101 -20.78 -4.37 -3.43
CA SER A 101 -21.46 -3.19 -2.90
C SER A 101 -21.86 -2.21 -4.01
N ARG A 102 -23.11 -1.80 -4.01
CA ARG A 102 -23.61 -0.67 -4.82
C ARG A 102 -23.53 0.66 -4.07
N ASP A 103 -23.47 0.59 -2.74
CA ASP A 103 -23.31 1.73 -1.82
C ASP A 103 -22.17 1.46 -0.86
N ILE A 104 -21.00 2.01 -1.19
CA ILE A 104 -19.78 1.81 -0.41
C ILE A 104 -19.90 2.39 1.02
N LEU A 105 -20.63 3.49 1.19
CA LEU A 105 -20.79 4.10 2.51
C LEU A 105 -21.63 3.20 3.44
N SER A 106 -22.69 2.58 2.92
CA SER A 106 -23.48 1.59 3.67
C SER A 106 -22.63 0.38 4.05
N SER A 107 -21.76 -0.10 3.16
CA SER A 107 -20.88 -1.24 3.47
C SER A 107 -19.81 -0.91 4.52
N ILE A 108 -19.24 0.29 4.50
CA ILE A 108 -18.31 0.74 5.53
C ILE A 108 -19.04 0.85 6.88
N LYS A 109 -20.24 1.43 6.90
CA LYS A 109 -21.06 1.54 8.11
C LYS A 109 -21.41 0.17 8.68
N GLN A 110 -21.72 -0.80 7.82
CA GLN A 110 -21.95 -2.18 8.23
C GLN A 110 -20.71 -2.78 8.89
N SER A 111 -19.51 -2.60 8.31
CA SER A 111 -18.26 -3.05 8.90
C SER A 111 -18.04 -2.46 10.30
N TYR A 112 -18.37 -1.18 10.50
CA TYR A 112 -18.28 -0.55 11.82
C TYR A 112 -19.29 -1.13 12.83
N ASN A 113 -20.48 -1.49 12.39
CA ASN A 113 -21.51 -2.12 13.24
C ASN A 113 -21.10 -3.55 13.64
N GLU A 114 -20.31 -4.23 12.79
CA GLU A 114 -19.71 -5.53 13.06
C GLU A 114 -18.44 -5.43 13.94
N GLY A 115 -18.09 -4.25 14.44
CA GLY A 115 -16.95 -4.00 15.31
C GLY A 115 -15.61 -3.81 14.60
N MET A 116 -15.59 -3.80 13.26
CA MET A 116 -14.36 -3.55 12.52
C MET A 116 -14.03 -2.06 12.47
N THR A 117 -12.73 -1.75 12.41
CA THR A 117 -12.23 -0.40 12.15
C THR A 117 -11.71 -0.30 10.73
N ASP A 118 -11.36 0.91 10.29
CA ASP A 118 -10.87 1.19 8.93
C ASP A 118 -9.71 0.29 8.53
N GLU A 119 -8.78 0.01 9.44
CA GLU A 119 -7.63 -0.85 9.19
C GLU A 119 -8.04 -2.24 8.69
N PHE A 120 -9.17 -2.77 9.20
CA PHE A 120 -9.60 -4.15 9.01
C PHE A 120 -10.83 -4.32 8.10
N ILE A 121 -11.27 -3.27 7.41
CA ILE A 121 -12.36 -3.39 6.43
C ILE A 121 -11.97 -4.43 5.39
N LYS A 122 -12.75 -5.51 5.31
CA LYS A 122 -12.56 -6.54 4.28
C LYS A 122 -12.73 -5.94 2.89
N PRO A 123 -12.00 -6.43 1.87
CA PRO A 123 -12.08 -5.87 0.54
C PRO A 123 -13.51 -5.84 -0.02
N ILE A 124 -13.95 -4.64 -0.37
CA ILE A 124 -15.25 -4.35 -0.96
C ILE A 124 -15.04 -4.01 -2.43
N VAL A 125 -15.80 -4.66 -3.30
CA VAL A 125 -15.84 -4.41 -4.74
C VAL A 125 -17.08 -3.60 -5.05
N CYS A 126 -16.90 -2.38 -5.56
CA CYS A 126 -18.02 -1.54 -5.98
C CYS A 126 -18.62 -2.09 -7.29
N THR A 127 -19.93 -2.25 -7.32
CA THR A 127 -20.65 -2.86 -8.42
C THR A 127 -21.68 -1.91 -9.03
N LYS A 128 -22.09 -2.25 -10.25
CA LYS A 128 -23.25 -1.68 -10.95
C LYS A 128 -24.54 -2.38 -10.51
N ASP A 129 -25.66 -2.02 -11.15
CA ASP A 129 -26.98 -2.59 -10.86
C ASP A 129 -27.08 -4.09 -11.14
N ASP A 130 -26.27 -4.61 -12.05
CA ASP A 130 -26.18 -6.03 -12.42
C ASP A 130 -25.18 -6.84 -11.55
N ASP A 131 -24.69 -6.26 -10.45
CA ASP A 131 -23.65 -6.81 -9.57
C ASP A 131 -22.27 -7.04 -10.25
N GLU A 132 -22.09 -6.53 -11.47
CA GLU A 132 -20.79 -6.54 -12.11
C GLU A 132 -19.88 -5.45 -11.52
N PRO A 133 -18.57 -5.74 -11.32
CA PRO A 133 -17.62 -4.75 -10.83
C PRO A 133 -17.59 -3.50 -11.71
N ILE A 134 -17.56 -2.32 -11.11
CA ILE A 134 -17.41 -1.05 -11.82
C ILE A 134 -16.17 -1.08 -12.71
N SER A 135 -15.07 -1.63 -12.19
CA SER A 135 -13.84 -1.87 -12.96
C SER A 135 -12.95 -2.89 -12.28
N LYS A 136 -12.09 -3.53 -13.10
CA LYS A 136 -11.01 -4.42 -12.69
C LYS A 136 -9.74 -3.99 -13.39
N ILE A 137 -8.58 -4.15 -12.74
CA ILE A 137 -7.28 -3.95 -13.37
C ILE A 137 -7.02 -5.12 -14.32
N LYS A 138 -6.65 -4.83 -15.56
CA LYS A 138 -6.38 -5.80 -16.63
C LYS A 138 -5.02 -5.51 -17.29
N ASN A 139 -4.54 -6.44 -18.09
CA ASN A 139 -3.39 -6.21 -18.93
C ASN A 139 -3.57 -4.93 -19.78
N ASP A 140 -2.47 -4.24 -19.97
CA ASP A 140 -2.34 -3.00 -20.72
C ASP A 140 -2.97 -1.76 -20.07
N ASP A 141 -3.55 -1.90 -18.88
CA ASP A 141 -4.03 -0.76 -18.10
C ASP A 141 -2.86 0.09 -17.56
N VAL A 142 -3.16 1.36 -17.34
CA VAL A 142 -2.29 2.27 -16.58
C VAL A 142 -2.68 2.21 -15.11
N VAL A 143 -1.74 1.89 -14.24
CA VAL A 143 -1.92 1.86 -12.79
C VAL A 143 -0.97 2.84 -12.13
N PHE A 144 -1.48 3.78 -11.36
CA PHE A 144 -0.70 4.74 -10.60
C PHE A 144 -0.88 4.55 -9.10
N CYS A 145 0.21 4.14 -8.42
CA CYS A 145 0.27 4.06 -6.96
C CYS A 145 0.67 5.40 -6.36
N PHE A 146 -0.22 6.02 -5.59
CA PHE A 146 -0.01 7.37 -5.04
C PHE A 146 0.58 7.41 -3.62
N ASN A 147 1.00 6.30 -3.05
CA ASN A 147 1.79 6.29 -1.82
C ASN A 147 3.21 6.79 -2.10
N TYR A 148 3.71 7.68 -1.23
CA TYR A 148 5.11 8.12 -1.30
C TYR A 148 6.04 7.30 -0.40
N ARG A 149 5.53 6.63 0.64
CA ARG A 149 6.30 5.69 1.45
C ARG A 149 6.21 4.29 0.85
N SER A 150 7.37 3.69 0.62
CA SER A 150 7.53 2.50 -0.21
C SER A 150 7.27 1.17 0.50
N ASP A 151 7.63 1.04 1.78
CA ASP A 151 7.79 -0.25 2.48
C ASP A 151 6.54 -1.16 2.43
N ARG A 152 5.34 -0.61 2.57
CA ARG A 152 4.08 -1.36 2.56
C ARG A 152 3.44 -1.50 1.17
N MET A 153 4.02 -0.88 0.14
CA MET A 153 3.53 -1.01 -1.24
C MET A 153 4.31 -2.04 -2.05
N ARG A 154 5.43 -2.56 -1.52
CA ARG A 154 6.28 -3.51 -2.23
C ARG A 154 5.55 -4.80 -2.59
N GLN A 155 4.84 -5.43 -1.65
CA GLN A 155 4.22 -6.73 -1.87
C GLN A 155 3.09 -6.67 -2.90
N ILE A 156 2.17 -5.72 -2.77
CA ILE A 156 1.07 -5.57 -3.75
C ILE A 156 1.60 -5.18 -5.13
N SER A 157 2.61 -4.30 -5.21
CA SER A 157 3.24 -3.93 -6.48
C SER A 157 3.97 -5.13 -7.11
N LYS A 158 4.63 -5.95 -6.30
CA LYS A 158 5.35 -7.14 -6.76
C LYS A 158 4.43 -8.13 -7.46
N VAL A 159 3.31 -8.50 -6.83
CA VAL A 159 2.35 -9.46 -7.43
C VAL A 159 1.55 -8.87 -8.59
N LEU A 160 1.42 -7.54 -8.65
CA LEU A 160 0.78 -6.92 -9.81
C LEU A 160 1.71 -6.85 -11.03
N THR A 161 3.04 -6.75 -10.85
CA THR A 161 3.93 -6.36 -11.95
C THR A 161 5.18 -7.21 -12.13
N GLN A 162 5.72 -7.85 -11.09
CA GLN A 162 7.05 -8.46 -11.16
C GLN A 162 7.03 -9.97 -11.33
N GLU A 163 6.29 -10.68 -10.51
CA GLU A 163 6.28 -12.14 -10.51
C GLU A 163 4.91 -12.71 -10.12
N ASP A 164 4.63 -13.88 -10.65
CA ASP A 164 3.48 -14.68 -10.23
C ASP A 164 3.69 -15.19 -8.80
N ASN A 165 2.61 -15.32 -8.05
CA ASN A 165 2.59 -16.04 -6.78
C ASN A 165 1.62 -17.20 -6.88
N ASP A 166 2.10 -18.32 -7.42
CA ASP A 166 1.27 -19.51 -7.71
C ASP A 166 0.69 -20.14 -6.45
N ALA A 167 1.38 -20.03 -5.30
CA ALA A 167 0.87 -20.54 -4.03
C ALA A 167 -0.43 -19.87 -3.58
N PHE A 168 -0.69 -18.67 -4.08
CA PHE A 168 -1.89 -17.87 -3.77
C PHE A 168 -2.68 -17.50 -5.03
N ASP A 169 -2.42 -18.15 -6.16
CA ASP A 169 -3.13 -17.88 -7.42
C ASP A 169 -3.20 -16.38 -7.76
N MET A 170 -2.07 -15.70 -7.68
CA MET A 170 -1.91 -14.32 -8.13
C MET A 170 -0.98 -14.28 -9.34
N LYS A 171 -1.48 -13.71 -10.44
CA LYS A 171 -0.72 -13.58 -11.69
C LYS A 171 -0.34 -12.12 -11.90
N LYS A 172 0.91 -11.88 -12.26
CA LYS A 172 1.36 -10.55 -12.66
C LYS A 172 0.66 -10.12 -13.95
N LEU A 173 0.45 -8.84 -14.09
CA LEU A 173 -0.17 -8.24 -15.26
C LEU A 173 0.85 -7.43 -16.06
N ASN A 174 0.63 -7.34 -17.37
CA ASN A 174 1.36 -6.41 -18.22
C ASN A 174 0.76 -5.00 -18.05
N LEU A 175 1.31 -4.21 -17.15
CA LEU A 175 0.79 -2.89 -16.79
C LEU A 175 1.75 -1.77 -17.17
N LYS A 176 1.20 -0.60 -17.49
CA LYS A 176 1.93 0.67 -17.41
C LYS A 176 1.87 1.16 -15.95
N TYR A 177 2.84 0.72 -15.16
CA TYR A 177 2.81 0.92 -13.70
C TYR A 177 3.63 2.13 -13.29
N LEU A 178 2.99 3.08 -12.60
CA LEU A 178 3.61 4.30 -12.09
C LEU A 178 3.56 4.31 -10.57
N THR A 179 4.61 4.86 -9.96
CA THR A 179 4.69 5.08 -8.52
C THR A 179 5.18 6.50 -8.22
N LEU A 180 4.72 7.09 -7.12
CA LEU A 180 5.24 8.39 -6.69
C LEU A 180 6.73 8.33 -6.39
N THR A 181 7.18 7.30 -5.67
CA THR A 181 8.58 7.11 -5.29
C THR A 181 9.03 5.71 -5.67
N GLN A 182 10.32 5.47 -5.67
CA GLN A 182 10.87 4.13 -5.91
C GLN A 182 10.54 3.19 -4.74
N TYR A 183 9.72 2.15 -5.00
CA TYR A 183 9.34 1.17 -3.98
C TYR A 183 10.40 0.10 -3.78
N ASP A 184 11.02 -0.36 -4.85
CA ASP A 184 12.13 -1.31 -4.82
C ASP A 184 13.05 -1.08 -6.01
N GLN A 185 14.36 -1.16 -5.81
CA GLN A 185 15.36 -0.98 -6.88
C GLN A 185 15.39 -2.16 -7.86
N SER A 186 14.93 -3.33 -7.43
CA SER A 186 14.86 -4.53 -8.26
C SER A 186 13.66 -4.56 -9.21
N PHE A 187 12.66 -3.67 -9.02
CA PHE A 187 11.47 -3.65 -9.85
C PHE A 187 11.79 -3.17 -11.27
N SER A 188 11.38 -3.95 -12.24
CA SER A 188 11.48 -3.64 -13.66
C SER A 188 10.15 -3.10 -14.20
N ASN A 189 10.19 -2.32 -15.28
CA ASN A 189 9.01 -1.79 -15.97
C ASN A 189 8.08 -0.95 -15.07
N VAL A 190 8.66 -0.27 -14.07
CA VAL A 190 7.96 0.67 -13.18
C VAL A 190 8.47 2.08 -13.47
N SER A 191 7.56 3.00 -13.78
CA SER A 191 7.87 4.42 -13.91
C SER A 191 7.78 5.11 -12.56
N VAL A 192 8.85 5.77 -12.14
CA VAL A 192 8.93 6.49 -10.86
C VAL A 192 8.85 7.98 -11.13
N LEU A 193 7.92 8.71 -10.50
CA LEU A 193 7.77 10.14 -10.71
C LEU A 193 8.83 10.96 -9.96
N TYR A 194 9.11 10.59 -8.72
CA TYR A 194 10.10 11.26 -7.88
C TYR A 194 11.19 10.29 -7.48
N SER A 195 12.35 10.41 -8.11
CA SER A 195 13.55 9.66 -7.71
C SER A 195 14.01 10.12 -6.34
N LYS A 196 14.38 9.18 -5.48
CA LYS A 196 15.02 9.52 -4.22
C LYS A 196 16.46 9.96 -4.48
N GLU A 197 16.83 11.12 -3.97
CA GLU A 197 18.23 11.44 -3.77
C GLU A 197 18.77 10.60 -2.61
N ASN A 198 19.91 9.95 -2.82
CA ASN A 198 20.59 9.23 -1.74
C ASN A 198 21.11 10.24 -0.71
N ILE A 199 20.65 10.12 0.53
CA ILE A 199 21.16 10.92 1.63
C ILE A 199 22.60 10.49 1.88
N LYS A 200 23.53 11.45 1.79
CA LYS A 200 24.95 11.25 2.06
C LYS A 200 25.26 11.48 3.55
N ASN A 201 26.40 10.96 3.99
CA ASN A 201 26.88 11.10 5.36
C ASN A 201 25.91 10.54 6.40
N THR A 202 25.19 9.48 6.07
CA THR A 202 24.44 8.72 7.08
C THR A 202 25.38 8.11 8.08
N LEU A 203 24.91 7.82 9.31
CA LEU A 203 25.77 7.22 10.33
C LEU A 203 26.46 5.94 9.84
N GLY A 204 25.73 5.09 9.08
CA GLY A 204 26.29 3.87 8.50
C GLY A 204 27.46 4.15 7.54
N GLU A 205 27.32 5.17 6.69
CA GLU A 205 28.38 5.60 5.77
C GLU A 205 29.58 6.17 6.52
N VAL A 206 29.35 7.02 7.50
CA VAL A 206 30.43 7.61 8.32
C VAL A 206 31.21 6.53 9.08
N LEU A 207 30.52 5.54 9.67
CA LEU A 207 31.17 4.42 10.36
C LEU A 207 31.99 3.57 9.39
N SER A 208 31.44 3.26 8.22
CA SER A 208 32.14 2.51 7.16
C SER A 208 33.40 3.25 6.69
N ASN A 209 33.30 4.54 6.37
CA ASN A 209 34.42 5.37 5.92
C ASN A 209 35.53 5.48 6.97
N ASN A 210 35.20 5.30 8.25
CA ASN A 210 36.15 5.27 9.36
C ASN A 210 36.54 3.83 9.78
N SER A 211 36.27 2.84 8.93
CA SER A 211 36.62 1.42 9.15
C SER A 211 36.05 0.86 10.47
N LYS A 212 34.88 1.34 10.90
CA LYS A 212 34.18 0.86 12.10
C LYS A 212 33.18 -0.24 11.74
N LYS A 213 33.21 -1.32 12.52
CA LYS A 213 32.22 -2.40 12.43
C LYS A 213 30.87 -1.90 12.96
N GLN A 214 29.78 -2.30 12.33
CA GLN A 214 28.43 -1.97 12.76
C GLN A 214 27.50 -3.16 12.57
N LEU A 215 26.49 -3.24 13.44
CA LEU A 215 25.45 -4.26 13.40
C LEU A 215 24.08 -3.60 13.33
N ARG A 216 23.23 -4.09 12.45
CA ARG A 216 21.80 -3.78 12.37
C ARG A 216 21.03 -5.04 12.73
N ILE A 217 20.22 -4.97 13.76
CA ILE A 217 19.38 -6.09 14.20
C ILE A 217 17.99 -5.58 14.56
N ALA A 218 16.97 -6.25 14.07
CA ALA A 218 15.58 -6.01 14.42
C ALA A 218 14.69 -7.18 14.01
N GLU A 219 13.49 -7.19 14.51
CA GLU A 219 12.44 -8.06 14.02
C GLU A 219 11.87 -7.59 12.67
N THR A 220 11.14 -8.47 11.95
CA THR A 220 10.65 -8.24 10.58
C THR A 220 9.94 -6.89 10.43
N GLU A 221 9.03 -6.55 11.33
CA GLU A 221 8.26 -5.29 11.29
C GLU A 221 9.13 -4.03 11.45
N LYS A 222 10.27 -4.14 12.09
CA LYS A 222 11.18 -3.03 12.39
C LYS A 222 12.45 -3.06 11.54
N TYR A 223 12.73 -4.14 10.84
CA TYR A 223 13.96 -4.32 10.07
C TYR A 223 14.17 -3.22 9.01
N PRO A 224 13.18 -2.81 8.22
CA PRO A 224 13.36 -1.70 7.30
C PRO A 224 13.72 -0.38 7.98
N HIS A 225 13.30 -0.16 9.23
CA HIS A 225 13.60 1.07 9.96
C HIS A 225 15.07 1.16 10.33
N VAL A 226 15.68 0.06 10.76
CA VAL A 226 17.10 0.03 11.16
C VAL A 226 18.05 -0.22 9.97
N THR A 227 17.54 -0.57 8.81
CA THR A 227 18.33 -0.80 7.59
C THR A 227 18.05 0.27 6.54
N PHE A 228 17.05 0.09 5.70
CA PHE A 228 16.73 0.96 4.57
C PHE A 228 16.54 2.43 4.97
N PHE A 229 15.63 2.71 5.91
CA PHE A 229 15.35 4.10 6.31
C PHE A 229 16.50 4.73 7.05
N PHE A 230 17.12 3.99 7.98
CA PHE A 230 18.27 4.49 8.72
C PHE A 230 19.50 4.76 7.83
N SER A 231 19.62 4.03 6.73
CA SER A 231 20.68 4.19 5.73
C SER A 231 20.31 5.18 4.61
N GLY A 232 19.30 6.04 4.84
CA GLY A 232 18.94 7.08 3.88
C GLY A 232 18.29 6.58 2.58
N GLY A 233 17.68 5.39 2.63
CA GLY A 233 17.06 4.75 1.47
C GLY A 233 17.98 3.79 0.71
N ARG A 234 19.15 3.47 1.26
CA ARG A 234 20.09 2.50 0.68
C ARG A 234 19.74 1.07 1.11
N GLU A 235 19.51 0.18 0.14
CA GLU A 235 19.27 -1.25 0.38
C GLU A 235 20.57 -2.01 0.68
N LYS A 236 21.62 -1.72 -0.07
CA LYS A 236 22.90 -2.42 0.05
C LYS A 236 23.59 -2.07 1.37
N GLU A 237 24.13 -3.08 2.03
CA GLU A 237 24.98 -2.92 3.21
C GLU A 237 26.20 -2.02 2.95
N PHE A 238 26.64 -1.30 3.97
CA PHE A 238 27.93 -0.63 3.96
C PHE A 238 29.05 -1.63 4.27
N ASP A 239 30.28 -1.30 3.90
CA ASP A 239 31.41 -2.11 4.29
C ASP A 239 31.49 -2.21 5.82
N LEU A 240 31.81 -3.42 6.33
CA LEU A 240 31.83 -3.75 7.76
C LEU A 240 30.45 -3.66 8.46
N GLU A 241 29.36 -3.53 7.73
CA GLU A 241 28.00 -3.68 8.23
C GLU A 241 27.58 -5.14 8.23
N LYS A 242 26.94 -5.59 9.32
CA LYS A 242 26.22 -6.87 9.38
C LYS A 242 24.76 -6.62 9.70
N ARG A 243 23.89 -7.45 9.14
CA ARG A 243 22.44 -7.41 9.36
C ARG A 243 21.92 -8.73 9.90
N ILE A 244 21.09 -8.67 10.93
CA ILE A 244 20.42 -9.82 11.52
C ILE A 244 18.92 -9.53 11.56
N LEU A 245 18.14 -10.43 10.99
CA LEU A 245 16.69 -10.38 11.01
C LEU A 245 16.15 -11.40 12.00
N CYS A 246 15.36 -10.96 12.98
CA CYS A 246 14.55 -11.81 13.83
C CYS A 246 13.13 -11.87 13.28
N PRO A 247 12.49 -13.06 13.14
CA PRO A 247 11.09 -13.12 12.72
C PRO A 247 10.17 -12.44 13.72
N SER A 248 9.26 -11.58 13.25
CA SER A 248 8.18 -11.05 14.09
C SER A 248 7.17 -12.15 14.46
N PRO A 249 6.49 -12.07 15.62
CA PRO A 249 5.46 -13.02 15.99
C PRO A 249 4.29 -12.98 15.00
N LYS A 250 3.76 -14.15 14.64
CA LYS A 250 2.63 -14.29 13.72
C LYS A 250 1.30 -14.08 14.45
N VAL A 251 1.04 -12.86 14.92
CA VAL A 251 -0.22 -12.44 15.52
C VAL A 251 -0.96 -11.48 14.60
N ALA A 252 -2.26 -11.31 14.78
CA ALA A 252 -3.04 -10.38 13.95
C ALA A 252 -2.62 -8.92 14.22
N THR A 253 -2.50 -8.57 15.49
CA THR A 253 -2.10 -7.27 16.00
C THR A 253 -1.16 -7.44 17.18
N TYR A 254 -0.25 -6.49 17.43
CA TYR A 254 0.80 -6.64 18.45
C TYR A 254 0.37 -6.26 19.87
N ASP A 255 -0.86 -5.80 20.08
CA ASP A 255 -1.50 -5.75 21.41
C ASP A 255 -1.70 -7.16 21.99
N LEU A 256 -1.81 -8.19 21.12
CA LEU A 256 -1.87 -9.59 21.52
C LEU A 256 -0.49 -10.16 21.94
N LYS A 257 0.60 -9.47 21.59
CA LYS A 257 1.97 -9.81 21.97
C LYS A 257 2.84 -8.55 22.01
N PRO A 258 2.65 -7.67 23.02
CA PRO A 258 3.30 -6.35 23.06
C PRO A 258 4.81 -6.41 23.20
N GLU A 259 5.38 -7.47 23.78
CA GLU A 259 6.82 -7.70 23.83
C GLU A 259 7.43 -8.04 22.47
N MET A 260 6.59 -8.39 21.48
CA MET A 260 6.99 -8.71 20.11
C MET A 260 8.12 -9.76 20.08
N SER A 261 9.25 -9.49 19.44
CA SER A 261 10.44 -10.37 19.41
C SER A 261 11.62 -9.83 20.23
N ALA A 262 11.37 -9.02 21.25
CA ALA A 262 12.42 -8.35 22.01
C ALA A 262 13.45 -9.33 22.61
N GLN A 263 13.02 -10.53 23.05
CA GLN A 263 13.94 -11.55 23.58
C GLN A 263 14.81 -12.21 22.49
N GLY A 264 14.36 -12.17 21.22
CA GLY A 264 15.10 -12.75 20.11
C GLY A 264 16.12 -11.78 19.50
N VAL A 265 15.88 -10.48 19.68
CA VAL A 265 16.75 -9.41 19.21
C VAL A 265 17.84 -9.10 20.22
#